data_bf94cd7b4f585c4e1a05266b77d5f127
#
_entry.id   bf94cd7b4f585c4e1a05266b77d5f127
#
_cell.length_a   1.000
_cell.length_b   1.000
_cell.length_c   1.000
_cell.angle_alpha   90.00
_cell.angle_beta   90.00
_cell.angle_gamma   90.00
#
_symmetry.space_group_name_H-M   'P 1'
#
loop_
_entity.id
_entity.type
_entity.pdbx_description
1 polymer ?
#
loop_
_entity_poly.entity_id
_entity_poly.type
_entity_poly.pdbx_seq_one_letter_code
_entity_poly.pdbx_strand_id
1 'polypeptide(L)'
;MAAYENERLAVSTRYLASSQELEIALNDGSRHLIPVDKLEMVEETDNAFVPIAKPTDEQLSNVKVWGGGSAIYWESLEQVFRVDELMAGIYGRPEWMEKLSATISYA
;
A
#
# COMPACT_ATOMS: atom_id res chain seq x y z
N MET A 1 -22.39 -12.62 10.20
CA MET A 1 -22.30 -12.73 8.76
C MET A 1 -21.01 -13.40 8.37
N ALA A 2 -21.10 -14.54 7.72
CA ALA A 2 -19.92 -15.34 7.39
C ALA A 2 -18.91 -14.59 6.51
N ALA A 3 -19.39 -13.73 5.62
CA ALA A 3 -18.53 -12.97 4.73
C ALA A 3 -17.56 -12.06 5.48
N TYR A 4 -18.01 -11.50 6.59
CA TYR A 4 -17.17 -10.61 7.38
C TYR A 4 -16.16 -11.34 8.26
N GLU A 5 -16.49 -12.57 8.62
CA GLU A 5 -15.60 -13.36 9.47
C GLU A 5 -14.34 -13.78 8.73
N ASN A 6 -14.44 -13.92 7.41
CA ASN A 6 -13.30 -14.33 6.58
C ASN A 6 -12.55 -13.16 5.95
N GLU A 7 -13.00 -11.95 6.20
CA GLU A 7 -12.37 -10.78 5.60
C GLU A 7 -11.04 -10.48 6.29
N ARG A 8 -10.02 -10.25 5.47
CA ARG A 8 -8.70 -9.86 5.97
C ARG A 8 -8.70 -8.37 6.24
N LEU A 9 -8.53 -8.01 7.49
CA LEU A 9 -8.51 -6.61 7.90
C LEU A 9 -7.20 -6.29 8.59
N ALA A 10 -6.67 -5.11 8.34
CA ALA A 10 -5.49 -4.62 9.02
C ALA A 10 -5.86 -4.22 10.44
N VAL A 11 -5.07 -4.67 11.41
CA VAL A 11 -5.23 -4.23 12.80
C VAL A 11 -4.18 -3.18 13.16
N SER A 12 -3.05 -3.16 12.43
CA SER A 12 -2.04 -2.12 12.58
C SER A 12 -1.18 -2.04 11.34
N THR A 13 -0.51 -0.92 11.18
CA THR A 13 0.43 -0.72 10.09
C THR A 13 1.53 0.24 10.55
N ARG A 14 2.73 0.07 9.99
CA ARG A 14 3.84 0.98 10.28
C ARG A 14 4.84 0.95 9.15
N TYR A 15 5.61 2.02 9.04
CA TYR A 15 6.69 2.12 8.06
C TYR A 15 8.02 1.79 8.75
N LEU A 16 8.80 0.94 8.11
CA LEU A 16 10.13 0.54 8.59
C LEU A 16 11.17 1.28 7.76
N ALA A 17 11.72 2.36 8.31
CA ALA A 17 12.64 3.22 7.56
C ALA A 17 13.94 2.50 7.17
N SER A 18 14.44 1.61 8.03
CA SER A 18 15.70 0.92 7.76
C SER A 18 15.65 0.04 6.51
N SER A 19 14.50 -0.54 6.21
CA SER A 19 14.33 -1.38 5.03
C SER A 19 13.44 -0.75 3.97
N GLN A 20 12.85 0.40 4.28
CA GLN A 20 11.91 1.12 3.40
C GLN A 20 10.72 0.24 3.02
N GLU A 21 10.20 -0.46 4.02
CA GLU A 21 9.05 -1.35 3.84
C GLU A 21 7.88 -0.91 4.70
N LEU A 22 6.69 -1.18 4.18
CA LEU A 22 5.44 -1.03 4.91
C LEU A 22 5.11 -2.37 5.56
N GLU A 23 4.86 -2.38 6.86
CA GLU A 23 4.40 -3.57 7.56
C GLU A 23 2.91 -3.44 7.81
N ILE A 24 2.17 -4.49 7.50
CA ILE A 24 0.73 -4.56 7.77
C ILE A 24 0.48 -5.82 8.60
N ALA A 25 -0.10 -5.64 9.79
CA ALA A 25 -0.52 -6.76 10.62
C ALA A 25 -2.02 -6.98 10.43
N LEU A 26 -2.40 -8.21 10.15
CA LEU A 26 -3.79 -8.56 9.87
C LEU A 26 -4.47 -9.18 11.07
N ASN A 27 -5.80 -9.22 11.01
CA ASN A 27 -6.64 -9.78 12.07
C ASN A 27 -6.47 -11.29 12.26
N ASP A 28 -5.84 -11.99 11.31
CA ASP A 28 -5.51 -13.41 11.45
C ASP A 28 -4.16 -13.66 12.13
N GLY A 29 -3.48 -12.59 12.56
CA GLY A 29 -2.19 -12.68 13.21
C GLY A 29 -1.01 -12.63 12.26
N SER A 30 -1.23 -12.65 10.96
CA SER A 30 -0.13 -12.59 9.99
C SER A 30 0.40 -11.16 9.84
N ARG A 31 1.67 -11.06 9.43
CA ARG A 31 2.31 -9.78 9.15
C ARG A 31 2.89 -9.82 7.75
N HIS A 32 2.75 -8.74 7.04
CA HIS A 32 3.16 -8.64 5.64
C HIS A 32 4.04 -7.42 5.45
N LEU A 33 5.14 -7.61 4.71
CA LEU A 33 6.07 -6.53 4.40
C LEU A 33 5.98 -6.23 2.91
N ILE A 34 5.80 -4.97 2.57
CA ILE A 34 5.70 -4.53 1.19
C ILE A 34 6.71 -3.40 0.98
N PRO A 35 7.68 -3.56 0.06
CA PRO A 35 8.57 -2.45 -0.27
C PRO A 35 7.77 -1.25 -0.75
N VAL A 36 8.00 -0.10 -0.16
CA VAL A 36 7.22 1.10 -0.47
C VAL A 36 7.36 1.50 -1.93
N ASP A 37 8.53 1.26 -2.54
CA ASP A 37 8.75 1.62 -3.94
C ASP A 37 7.92 0.80 -4.91
N LYS A 38 7.30 -0.29 -4.46
CA LYS A 38 6.36 -1.06 -5.29
C LYS A 38 4.97 -0.45 -5.32
N LEU A 39 4.66 0.46 -4.39
CA LEU A 39 3.34 1.08 -4.31
C LEU A 39 3.27 2.26 -5.29
N GLU A 40 2.24 2.27 -6.11
CA GLU A 40 2.03 3.39 -7.02
C GLU A 40 1.39 4.55 -6.27
N MET A 41 2.15 5.63 -6.12
CA MET A 41 1.65 6.85 -5.49
C MET A 41 1.58 7.96 -6.51
N VAL A 42 0.37 8.43 -6.76
CA VAL A 42 0.11 9.42 -7.82
C VAL A 42 -0.83 10.50 -7.30
N GLU A 43 -0.83 11.62 -8.01
CA GLU A 43 -1.82 12.67 -7.80
C GLU A 43 -2.51 12.93 -9.14
N GLU A 44 -3.77 13.37 -9.06
CA GLU A 44 -4.53 13.70 -10.25
C GLU A 44 -4.39 15.19 -10.57
N THR A 45 -3.89 15.49 -11.76
CA THR A 45 -3.77 16.87 -12.24
C THR A 45 -4.21 16.90 -13.70
N ASP A 46 -5.10 17.85 -14.05
CA ASP A 46 -5.54 18.05 -15.44
C ASP A 46 -5.94 16.75 -16.15
N ASN A 47 -6.75 15.93 -15.43
CA ASN A 47 -7.27 14.65 -15.94
C ASN A 47 -6.19 13.59 -16.18
N ALA A 48 -5.02 13.74 -15.57
CA ALA A 48 -3.96 12.75 -15.66
C ALA A 48 -3.47 12.38 -14.27
N PHE A 49 -2.99 11.15 -14.13
CA PHE A 49 -2.32 10.70 -12.91
C PHE A 49 -0.82 10.85 -13.09
N VAL A 50 -0.19 11.63 -12.22
CA VAL A 50 1.26 11.83 -12.26
C VAL A 50 1.88 11.37 -10.96
N PRO A 51 3.08 10.80 -11.00
CA PRO A 51 3.74 10.36 -9.76
C PRO A 51 3.98 11.55 -8.83
N ILE A 52 3.78 11.32 -7.53
CA ILE A 52 4.11 12.34 -6.54
C ILE A 52 5.63 12.37 -6.35
N ALA A 53 6.13 13.45 -5.76
CA ALA A 53 7.52 13.51 -5.36
C ALA A 53 7.81 12.36 -4.39
N LYS A 54 9.02 11.80 -4.44
CA LYS A 54 9.38 10.68 -3.57
C LYS A 54 9.16 11.09 -2.11
N PRO A 55 8.30 10.33 -1.37
CA PRO A 55 8.03 10.67 0.02
C PRO A 55 9.28 10.51 0.90
N THR A 56 9.37 11.35 1.92
CA THR A 56 10.42 11.22 2.93
C THR A 56 10.05 10.14 3.94
N ASP A 57 11.04 9.67 4.69
CA ASP A 57 10.80 8.70 5.76
C ASP A 57 9.81 9.25 6.79
N GLU A 58 9.90 10.55 7.08
CA GLU A 58 8.98 11.19 8.00
C GLU A 58 7.54 11.12 7.51
N GLN A 59 7.32 11.42 6.23
CA GLN A 59 5.98 11.33 5.64
C GLN A 59 5.46 9.90 5.66
N LEU A 60 6.30 8.93 5.31
CA LEU A 60 5.90 7.52 5.27
C LEU A 60 5.62 6.96 6.66
N SER A 61 6.22 7.53 7.70
CA SER A 61 5.99 7.09 9.07
C SER A 61 4.59 7.42 9.59
N ASN A 62 3.86 8.29 8.91
CA ASN A 62 2.52 8.69 9.31
C ASN A 62 1.40 7.81 8.74
N VAL A 63 1.73 6.62 8.29
CA VAL A 63 0.73 5.68 7.76
C VAL A 63 -0.24 5.24 8.87
N LYS A 64 -1.50 5.08 8.49
CA LYS A 64 -2.58 4.71 9.42
C LYS A 64 -3.49 3.66 8.80
N VAL A 65 -4.13 2.89 9.66
CA VAL A 65 -5.22 2.01 9.26
C VAL A 65 -6.48 2.84 9.12
N TRP A 66 -7.27 2.56 8.10
CA TRP A 66 -8.48 3.30 7.79
C TRP A 66 -9.61 2.34 7.42
N GLY A 67 -10.85 2.84 7.54
CA GLY A 67 -12.01 2.07 7.14
C GLY A 67 -12.20 0.76 7.87
N GLY A 68 -11.95 0.75 9.18
CA GLY A 68 -12.12 -0.48 9.98
C GLY A 68 -11.13 -1.57 9.64
N GLY A 69 -10.01 -1.23 9.02
CA GLY A 69 -9.00 -2.18 8.63
C GLY A 69 -9.04 -2.56 7.15
N SER A 70 -9.98 -2.03 6.38
CA SER A 70 -10.10 -2.34 4.96
C SER A 70 -9.06 -1.63 4.10
N ALA A 71 -8.42 -0.59 4.67
CA ALA A 71 -7.45 0.21 3.92
C ALA A 71 -6.36 0.72 4.85
N ILE A 72 -5.25 1.12 4.24
CA ILE A 72 -4.22 1.90 4.93
C ILE A 72 -4.09 3.23 4.18
N TYR A 73 -3.62 4.25 4.89
CA TYR A 73 -3.62 5.56 4.25
C TYR A 73 -2.58 6.50 4.85
N TRP A 74 -2.08 7.37 3.97
CA TRP A 74 -1.17 8.46 4.33
C TRP A 74 -1.90 9.77 4.06
N GLU A 75 -2.34 10.44 5.11
CA GLU A 75 -3.11 11.68 4.97
C GLU A 75 -2.31 12.78 4.29
N SER A 76 -1.08 12.98 4.71
CA SER A 76 -0.24 14.06 4.16
C SER A 76 0.12 13.85 2.69
N LEU A 77 0.09 12.61 2.22
CA LEU A 77 0.39 12.27 0.83
C LEU A 77 -0.88 12.08 0.00
N GLU A 78 -2.04 12.05 0.67
CA GLU A 78 -3.33 11.78 0.03
C GLU A 78 -3.32 10.47 -0.74
N GLN A 79 -2.76 9.42 -0.12
CA GLN A 79 -2.68 8.09 -0.74
C GLN A 79 -3.41 7.08 0.12
N VAL A 80 -4.28 6.28 -0.51
CA VAL A 80 -5.06 5.23 0.14
C VAL A 80 -4.84 3.94 -0.64
N PHE A 81 -4.63 2.83 0.08
CA PHE A 81 -4.46 1.52 -0.53
C PHE A 81 -5.41 0.54 0.15
N ARG A 82 -6.13 -0.23 -0.64
CA ARG A 82 -7.02 -1.25 -0.10
C ARG A 82 -6.21 -2.47 0.34
N VAL A 83 -6.52 -2.96 1.54
CA VAL A 83 -5.79 -4.10 2.11
C VAL A 83 -6.01 -5.36 1.28
N ASP A 84 -7.24 -5.61 0.81
CA ASP A 84 -7.52 -6.81 0.01
C ASP A 84 -6.70 -6.82 -1.27
N GLU A 85 -6.53 -5.66 -1.91
CA GLU A 85 -5.70 -5.56 -3.12
C GLU A 85 -4.23 -5.80 -2.82
N LEU A 86 -3.73 -5.18 -1.74
CA LEU A 86 -2.33 -5.37 -1.35
C LEU A 86 -2.04 -6.83 -1.05
N MET A 87 -2.96 -7.52 -0.39
CA MET A 87 -2.78 -8.95 -0.09
C MET A 87 -2.85 -9.81 -1.34
N ALA A 88 -3.51 -9.34 -2.38
CA ALA A 88 -3.55 -10.01 -3.67
C ALA A 88 -2.34 -9.67 -4.55
N GLY A 89 -1.42 -8.84 -4.05
CA GLY A 89 -0.25 -8.43 -4.82
C GLY A 89 -0.51 -7.31 -5.81
N ILE A 90 -1.61 -6.57 -5.62
CA ILE A 90 -1.97 -5.46 -6.50
C ILE A 90 -1.54 -4.17 -5.81
N TYR A 91 -0.56 -3.48 -6.40
CA TYR A 91 0.07 -2.30 -5.80
C TYR A 91 -0.19 -1.01 -6.55
N GLY A 92 -0.95 -1.08 -7.64
CA GLY A 92 -1.27 0.09 -8.45
C GLY A 92 -2.12 -0.30 -9.64
N ARG A 93 -2.26 0.64 -10.57
CA ARG A 93 -3.05 0.43 -11.78
C ARG A 93 -2.42 -0.63 -12.68
N PRO A 94 -3.18 -1.20 -13.64
CA PRO A 94 -2.64 -2.25 -14.51
C PRO A 94 -1.30 -1.89 -15.19
N GLU A 95 -1.15 -0.67 -15.69
CA GLU A 95 0.10 -0.26 -16.34
C GLU A 95 1.27 -0.23 -15.36
N TRP A 96 1.02 0.10 -14.10
CA TRP A 96 2.04 0.06 -13.06
C TRP A 96 2.45 -1.39 -12.77
N MET A 97 1.47 -2.27 -12.67
CA MET A 97 1.72 -3.69 -12.42
C MET A 97 2.50 -4.33 -13.58
N GLU A 98 2.22 -3.91 -14.80
CA GLU A 98 2.99 -4.37 -15.95
C GLU A 98 4.46 -3.98 -15.86
N LYS A 99 4.73 -2.74 -15.43
CA LYS A 99 6.12 -2.29 -15.25
C LYS A 99 6.84 -3.11 -14.20
N LEU A 100 6.18 -3.42 -13.09
CA LEU A 100 6.77 -4.25 -12.05
C LEU A 100 7.09 -5.65 -12.56
N SER A 101 6.18 -6.24 -13.32
CA SER A 101 6.38 -7.57 -13.90
C SER A 101 7.52 -7.58 -14.89
N ALA A 102 7.61 -6.56 -15.76
CA ALA A 102 8.68 -6.45 -16.74
C ALA A 102 10.04 -6.34 -16.04
N THR A 103 10.12 -5.57 -14.95
CA THR A 103 11.35 -5.45 -14.17
C THR A 103 11.76 -6.79 -13.59
N ILE A 104 10.80 -7.54 -13.07
CA ILE A 104 11.05 -8.88 -12.50
C ILE A 104 11.52 -9.84 -13.57
N SER A 105 10.98 -9.72 -14.79
CA SER A 105 11.32 -10.61 -15.91
C SER A 105 12.81 -10.56 -16.27
N TYR A 106 13.48 -9.48 -15.98
CA TYR A 106 14.90 -9.33 -16.33
C TYR A 106 15.84 -9.70 -15.17
N ALA A 107 15.28 -10.05 -14.04
CA ALA A 107 16.07 -10.43 -12.86
C ALA A 107 16.53 -11.93 -12.89
#